data_70b304d6d9128ebd027e0151f9d74b5a
#
_entry.id   70b304d6d9128ebd027e0151f9d74b5a
#
_cell.length_a   1.000
_cell.length_b   1.000
_cell.length_c   1.000
_cell.angle_alpha   90.00
_cell.angle_beta   90.00
_cell.angle_gamma   90.00
#
_symmetry.space_group_name_H-M   'P 1'
#
loop_
_entity.id
_entity.type
_entity.pdbx_description
1 polymer ?
#
loop_
_entity_poly.entity_id
_entity_poly.type
_entity_poly.pdbx_seq_one_letter_code
_entity_poly.pdbx_strand_id
1 'polypeptide(L)'
;LYLLDDLIDSFPTGTCLPFQTRIFLNTHNNLLPCEKVSYKNFLGKVNDHVFINIPEIVQRYNSYYVHCKKVCQYCYGGRACSTCLLSLDNLDQLGVEEFVCPDFQNQKTFEDKLNRIFSYLEKCPSEFFQIINHLITE
;
A
#
# COMPACT_ATOMS: atom_id res chain seq x y z
N LEU A 1 6.16 -7.78 -12.64
CA LEU A 1 5.61 -7.25 -13.91
C LEU A 1 4.12 -6.92 -13.77
N TYR A 2 3.79 -6.11 -12.76
CA TYR A 2 2.41 -5.67 -12.46
C TYR A 2 1.81 -4.67 -13.49
N LEU A 3 2.54 -4.38 -14.56
CA LEU A 3 2.12 -3.37 -15.54
C LEU A 3 1.22 -3.92 -16.66
N LEU A 4 1.00 -5.23 -16.71
CA LEU A 4 0.28 -5.91 -17.80
C LEU A 4 -0.95 -6.69 -17.35
N ASP A 5 -1.23 -6.78 -16.03
CA ASP A 5 -2.45 -7.41 -15.58
C ASP A 5 -3.63 -6.47 -15.82
N ASP A 6 -4.59 -6.96 -16.59
CA ASP A 6 -5.88 -6.32 -16.79
C ASP A 6 -6.51 -6.02 -15.44
N LEU A 7 -6.96 -4.79 -15.31
CA LEU A 7 -7.74 -4.13 -14.28
C LEU A 7 -8.53 -5.07 -13.34
N ILE A 8 -7.84 -5.84 -12.53
CA ILE A 8 -8.44 -6.36 -11.31
C ILE A 8 -8.63 -5.13 -10.42
N ASP A 9 -9.82 -4.91 -9.90
CA ASP A 9 -10.12 -3.88 -8.88
C ASP A 9 -9.28 -4.16 -7.63
N SER A 10 -7.98 -3.90 -7.73
CA SER A 10 -7.03 -4.07 -6.64
C SER A 10 -7.12 -2.88 -5.71
N PHE A 11 -6.78 -3.09 -4.46
CA PHE A 11 -6.65 -1.99 -3.51
C PHE A 11 -5.63 -0.97 -4.09
N PRO A 12 -5.96 0.32 -4.14
CA PRO A 12 -5.18 1.31 -4.91
C PRO A 12 -3.81 1.66 -4.30
N THR A 13 -3.36 0.94 -3.30
CA THR A 13 -2.10 1.16 -2.59
C THR A 13 -1.39 -0.18 -2.32
N GLY A 14 -0.13 -0.13 -1.85
CA GLY A 14 0.62 -1.31 -1.40
C GLY A 14 0.13 -1.95 -0.09
N THR A 15 -1.08 -1.62 0.36
CA THR A 15 -1.63 -2.16 1.62
C THR A 15 -2.07 -3.60 1.44
N CYS A 16 -1.53 -4.48 2.27
CA CYS A 16 -1.98 -5.88 2.32
C CYS A 16 -3.41 -5.97 2.85
N LEU A 17 -4.22 -6.84 2.24
CA LEU A 17 -5.53 -7.17 2.79
C LEU A 17 -5.37 -8.01 4.06
N PRO A 18 -6.28 -7.88 5.03
CA PRO A 18 -6.27 -8.68 6.24
C PRO A 18 -6.24 -10.19 5.92
N PHE A 19 -5.43 -10.93 6.63
CA PHE A 19 -5.28 -12.39 6.51
C PHE A 19 -4.70 -12.89 5.16
N GLN A 20 -4.34 -12.00 4.23
CA GLN A 20 -3.85 -12.41 2.92
C GLN A 20 -2.45 -13.04 2.99
N THR A 21 -1.52 -12.44 3.73
CA THR A 21 -0.12 -12.86 3.75
C THR A 21 0.37 -13.29 5.14
N ARG A 22 -0.06 -12.59 6.18
CA ARG A 22 0.39 -12.83 7.55
C ARG A 22 -0.60 -12.32 8.58
N ILE A 23 -0.44 -12.83 9.80
CA ILE A 23 -1.06 -12.30 11.01
C ILE A 23 0.04 -12.19 12.06
N PHE A 24 0.06 -11.09 12.78
CA PHE A 24 1.00 -10.85 13.86
C PHE A 24 0.27 -10.76 15.21
N LEU A 25 0.68 -11.56 16.17
CA LEU A 25 0.18 -11.50 17.55
C LEU A 25 1.16 -10.70 18.40
N ASN A 26 0.69 -9.60 18.97
CA ASN A 26 1.52 -8.79 19.86
C ASN A 26 1.45 -9.24 21.33
N THR A 27 2.28 -8.63 22.18
CA THR A 27 2.36 -8.93 23.62
C THR A 27 1.09 -8.55 24.42
N HIS A 28 0.17 -7.81 23.81
CA HIS A 28 -1.13 -7.45 24.39
C HIS A 28 -2.27 -8.32 23.87
N ASN A 29 -1.93 -9.46 23.30
CA ASN A 29 -2.89 -10.42 22.74
C ASN A 29 -3.75 -9.85 21.59
N ASN A 30 -3.29 -8.80 20.91
CA ASN A 30 -3.97 -8.28 19.73
C ASN A 30 -3.41 -8.92 18.47
N LEU A 31 -4.31 -9.32 17.58
CA LEU A 31 -3.99 -9.74 16.21
C LEU A 31 -3.87 -8.52 15.33
N LEU A 32 -2.75 -8.38 14.62
CA LEU A 32 -2.45 -7.29 13.71
C LEU A 32 -2.24 -7.82 12.29
N PRO A 33 -2.48 -7.02 11.25
CA PRO A 33 -2.18 -7.44 9.86
C PRO A 33 -0.69 -7.70 9.64
N CYS A 34 0.20 -6.97 10.34
CA CYS A 34 1.64 -7.23 10.36
C CYS A 34 2.30 -6.53 11.56
N GLU A 35 3.59 -6.80 11.78
CA GLU A 35 4.41 -6.23 12.85
C GLU A 35 4.74 -4.73 12.68
N LYS A 36 4.54 -4.17 11.49
CA LYS A 36 4.91 -2.79 11.14
C LYS A 36 3.81 -1.76 11.35
N VAL A 37 2.60 -2.21 11.65
CA VAL A 37 1.45 -1.31 11.79
C VAL A 37 1.21 -0.92 13.24
N SER A 38 0.59 0.24 13.44
CA SER A 38 0.17 0.70 14.77
C SER A 38 -0.80 -0.30 15.42
N TYR A 39 -0.72 -0.43 16.73
CA TYR A 39 -1.61 -1.26 17.54
C TYR A 39 -3.09 -0.86 17.44
N LYS A 40 -3.38 0.35 16.97
CA LYS A 40 -4.75 0.80 16.67
C LYS A 40 -5.41 -0.01 15.55
N ASN A 41 -4.60 -0.59 14.65
CA ASN A 41 -5.08 -1.34 13.48
C ASN A 41 -5.29 -2.83 13.78
N PHE A 42 -5.65 -3.19 15.01
CA PHE A 42 -5.87 -4.60 15.35
C PHE A 42 -7.09 -5.19 14.61
N LEU A 43 -6.98 -6.48 14.29
CA LEU A 43 -8.01 -7.26 13.60
C LEU A 43 -8.84 -8.11 14.56
N GLY A 44 -8.31 -8.35 15.75
CA GLY A 44 -8.94 -9.20 16.75
C GLY A 44 -8.08 -9.36 17.98
N LYS A 45 -8.53 -10.21 18.89
CA LYS A 45 -7.84 -10.53 20.15
C LYS A 45 -7.76 -12.03 20.38
N VAL A 46 -6.72 -12.45 21.09
CA VAL A 46 -6.52 -13.82 21.55
C VAL A 46 -6.48 -13.81 23.07
N ASN A 47 -7.54 -14.33 23.67
CA ASN A 47 -7.58 -14.65 25.12
C ASN A 47 -7.68 -16.18 25.24
N ASP A 48 -8.68 -16.70 25.95
CA ASP A 48 -8.97 -18.14 25.97
C ASP A 48 -9.39 -18.65 24.59
N HIS A 49 -9.96 -17.76 23.77
CA HIS A 49 -10.36 -18.02 22.39
C HIS A 49 -9.92 -16.89 21.47
N VAL A 50 -9.82 -17.20 20.18
CA VAL A 50 -9.56 -16.21 19.14
C VAL A 50 -10.87 -15.50 18.81
N PHE A 51 -10.90 -14.18 18.99
CA PHE A 51 -12.04 -13.34 18.63
C PHE A 51 -11.66 -12.44 17.44
N ILE A 52 -12.39 -12.56 16.33
CA ILE A 52 -12.22 -11.75 15.10
C ILE A 52 -13.58 -11.27 14.66
N ASN A 53 -13.76 -9.94 14.52
CA ASN A 53 -14.99 -9.35 14.00
C ASN A 53 -14.83 -9.07 12.49
N ILE A 54 -15.08 -10.08 11.66
CA ILE A 54 -14.94 -9.97 10.20
C ILE A 54 -15.81 -8.83 9.62
N PRO A 55 -17.09 -8.67 9.97
CA PRO A 55 -17.90 -7.55 9.45
C PRO A 55 -17.29 -6.17 9.72
N GLU A 56 -16.79 -5.93 10.91
CA GLU A 56 -16.14 -4.67 11.27
C GLU A 56 -14.85 -4.42 10.46
N ILE A 57 -14.03 -5.47 10.29
CA ILE A 57 -12.82 -5.41 9.48
C ILE A 57 -13.18 -5.03 8.04
N VAL A 58 -14.13 -5.73 7.44
CA VAL A 58 -14.59 -5.46 6.07
C VAL A 58 -15.11 -4.04 5.93
N GLN A 59 -15.94 -3.56 6.85
CA GLN A 59 -16.45 -2.20 6.82
C GLN A 59 -15.33 -1.16 6.87
N ARG A 60 -14.35 -1.35 7.75
CA ARG A 60 -13.19 -0.47 7.91
C ARG A 60 -12.34 -0.42 6.63
N TYR A 61 -12.00 -1.57 6.06
CA TYR A 61 -11.19 -1.61 4.84
C TYR A 61 -11.94 -1.08 3.61
N ASN A 62 -13.23 -1.32 3.51
CA ASN A 62 -14.06 -0.72 2.46
C ASN A 62 -14.13 0.80 2.59
N SER A 63 -14.22 1.33 3.81
CA SER A 63 -14.14 2.77 4.05
C SER A 63 -12.79 3.34 3.56
N TYR A 64 -11.67 2.69 3.90
CA TYR A 64 -10.35 3.10 3.42
C TYR A 64 -10.28 3.07 1.89
N TYR A 65 -10.77 2.00 1.27
CA TYR A 65 -10.81 1.87 -0.18
C TYR A 65 -11.56 3.02 -0.85
N VAL A 66 -12.77 3.31 -0.40
CA VAL A 66 -13.62 4.37 -0.98
C VAL A 66 -12.95 5.75 -0.90
N HIS A 67 -12.32 6.06 0.24
CA HIS A 67 -11.64 7.34 0.41
C HIS A 67 -10.35 7.43 -0.40
N CYS A 68 -9.54 6.38 -0.39
CA CYS A 68 -8.29 6.35 -1.15
C CYS A 68 -8.54 6.39 -2.65
N LYS A 69 -9.55 5.71 -3.16
CA LYS A 69 -9.88 5.72 -4.59
C LYS A 69 -10.09 7.13 -5.12
N LYS A 70 -10.71 8.02 -4.34
CA LYS A 70 -10.93 9.43 -4.72
C LYS A 70 -9.64 10.19 -4.99
N VAL A 71 -8.58 9.90 -4.24
CA VAL A 71 -7.27 10.55 -4.40
C VAL A 71 -6.40 9.78 -5.38
N CYS A 72 -6.34 8.46 -5.24
CA CYS A 72 -5.46 7.58 -6.00
C CYS A 72 -5.78 7.56 -7.50
N GLN A 73 -7.03 7.76 -7.91
CA GLN A 73 -7.41 7.84 -9.32
C GLN A 73 -6.70 8.99 -10.08
N TYR A 74 -6.23 10.03 -9.38
CA TYR A 74 -5.50 11.15 -9.95
C TYR A 74 -3.98 11.05 -9.74
N CYS A 75 -3.51 9.99 -9.09
CA CYS A 75 -2.10 9.79 -8.80
C CYS A 75 -1.39 9.05 -9.94
N TYR A 76 -0.42 9.69 -10.57
CA TYR A 76 0.37 9.08 -11.64
C TYR A 76 1.23 7.89 -11.18
N GLY A 77 1.61 7.87 -9.89
CA GLY A 77 2.31 6.74 -9.26
C GLY A 77 1.41 5.59 -8.80
N GLY A 78 0.09 5.72 -8.96
CA GLY A 78 -0.90 4.82 -8.35
C GLY A 78 -0.73 3.34 -8.70
N ARG A 79 -0.39 3.01 -9.96
CA ARG A 79 -0.19 1.63 -10.41
C ARG A 79 1.02 0.92 -9.79
N ALA A 80 2.01 1.69 -9.36
CA ALA A 80 3.23 1.18 -8.72
C ALA A 80 3.32 1.62 -7.25
N CYS A 81 2.18 1.92 -6.63
CA CYS A 81 2.14 2.41 -5.26
C CYS A 81 2.49 1.29 -4.27
N SER A 82 3.56 1.49 -3.50
CA SER A 82 3.98 0.60 -2.41
C SER A 82 3.58 1.11 -1.02
N THR A 83 2.91 2.25 -0.94
CA THR A 83 2.53 2.89 0.33
C THR A 83 1.52 2.04 1.07
N CYS A 84 1.82 1.70 2.32
CA CYS A 84 0.87 1.04 3.21
C CYS A 84 0.01 2.10 3.91
N LEU A 85 -1.30 2.07 3.70
CA LEU A 85 -2.23 2.99 4.37
C LEU A 85 -2.16 2.92 5.88
N LEU A 86 -1.99 1.72 6.42
CA LEU A 86 -1.94 1.50 7.87
C LEU A 86 -0.70 2.09 8.54
N SER A 87 0.26 2.59 7.75
CA SER A 87 1.42 3.34 8.24
C SER A 87 1.22 4.86 8.23
N LEU A 88 0.10 5.35 7.73
CA LEU A 88 -0.19 6.78 7.68
C LEU A 88 -0.75 7.27 9.02
N ASP A 89 -0.21 8.37 9.52
CA ASP A 89 -0.59 8.93 10.83
C ASP A 89 -2.02 9.50 10.84
N ASN A 90 -2.52 9.93 9.67
CA ASN A 90 -3.83 10.56 9.51
C ASN A 90 -4.93 9.60 9.01
N LEU A 91 -4.70 8.29 9.10
CA LEU A 91 -5.67 7.29 8.64
C LEU A 91 -7.02 7.38 9.35
N ASP A 92 -7.02 7.75 10.64
CA ASP A 92 -8.24 7.93 11.43
C ASP A 92 -9.10 9.12 10.97
N GLN A 93 -8.52 10.03 10.17
CA GLN A 93 -9.20 11.21 9.60
C GLN A 93 -9.79 10.95 8.22
N LEU A 94 -9.62 9.74 7.69
CA LEU A 94 -10.23 9.36 6.41
C LEU A 94 -11.74 9.50 6.46
N GLY A 95 -12.25 10.48 5.70
CA GLY A 95 -13.69 10.76 5.59
C GLY A 95 -14.18 11.95 6.41
N VAL A 96 -13.37 12.54 7.28
CA VAL A 96 -13.71 13.74 8.07
C VAL A 96 -13.05 14.98 7.49
N GLU A 97 -11.79 14.85 7.04
CA GLU A 97 -11.01 15.89 6.38
C GLU A 97 -10.54 15.43 5.01
N GLU A 98 -10.03 16.37 4.20
CA GLU A 98 -9.43 16.05 2.92
C GLU A 98 -8.17 15.18 3.15
N PHE A 99 -8.22 13.92 2.74
CA PHE A 99 -7.09 13.00 2.86
C PHE A 99 -5.95 13.46 1.95
N VAL A 100 -4.82 13.79 2.53
CA VAL A 100 -3.61 14.15 1.82
C VAL A 100 -2.64 12.98 1.86
N CYS A 101 -2.42 12.34 0.71
CA CYS A 101 -1.42 11.29 0.58
C CYS A 101 -0.02 11.90 0.50
N PRO A 102 0.92 11.55 1.40
CA PRO A 102 2.29 12.08 1.37
C PRO A 102 3.06 11.66 0.11
N ASP A 103 2.70 10.52 -0.49
CA ASP A 103 3.34 9.97 -1.68
C ASP A 103 2.57 10.30 -2.97
N PHE A 104 1.62 11.24 -2.91
CA PHE A 104 0.86 11.62 -4.08
C PHE A 104 1.75 12.22 -5.16
N GLN A 105 1.66 11.67 -6.38
CA GLN A 105 2.43 12.13 -7.53
C GLN A 105 1.50 12.75 -8.56
N ASN A 106 1.56 14.08 -8.70
CA ASN A 106 0.95 14.74 -9.85
C ASN A 106 1.81 14.50 -11.11
N GLN A 107 1.33 14.95 -12.27
CA GLN A 107 2.02 14.76 -13.54
C GLN A 107 3.47 15.26 -13.48
N LYS A 108 3.69 16.48 -12.98
CA LYS A 108 5.02 17.09 -12.94
C LYS A 108 5.99 16.32 -12.04
N THR A 109 5.57 15.95 -10.84
CA THR A 109 6.43 15.19 -9.92
C THR A 109 6.76 13.80 -10.44
N PHE A 110 5.84 13.18 -11.19
CA PHE A 110 6.06 11.90 -11.83
C PHE A 110 7.01 12.02 -13.02
N GLU A 111 6.85 13.03 -13.88
CA GLU A 111 7.78 13.32 -14.99
C GLU A 111 9.19 13.61 -14.48
N ASP A 112 9.34 14.40 -13.42
CA ASP A 112 10.64 14.70 -12.80
C ASP A 112 11.30 13.44 -12.25
N LYS A 113 10.51 12.51 -11.69
CA LYS A 113 11.00 11.21 -11.23
C LYS A 113 11.48 10.35 -12.41
N LEU A 114 10.70 10.25 -13.47
CA LEU A 114 11.06 9.50 -14.67
C LEU A 114 12.32 10.07 -15.32
N ASN A 115 12.40 11.39 -15.47
CA ASN A 115 13.57 12.06 -16.04
C ASN A 115 14.85 11.75 -15.25
N ARG A 116 14.77 11.73 -13.92
CA ARG A 116 15.93 11.34 -13.09
C ARG A 116 16.33 9.88 -13.32
N ILE A 117 15.36 8.97 -13.42
CA ILE A 117 15.63 7.55 -13.67
C ILE A 117 16.26 7.37 -15.05
N PHE A 118 15.67 7.93 -16.10
CA PHE A 118 16.19 7.81 -17.46
C PHE A 118 17.56 8.46 -17.61
N SER A 119 17.78 9.65 -17.04
CA SER A 119 19.11 10.28 -17.06
C SER A 119 20.18 9.46 -16.35
N TYR A 120 19.79 8.72 -15.29
CA TYR A 120 20.71 7.78 -14.65
C TYR A 120 21.03 6.59 -15.55
N LEU A 121 20.01 5.97 -16.15
CA LEU A 121 20.17 4.81 -17.04
C LEU A 121 20.97 5.16 -18.30
N GLU A 122 20.82 6.37 -18.85
CA GLU A 122 21.61 6.86 -19.97
C GLU A 122 23.12 7.00 -19.61
N LYS A 123 23.42 7.41 -18.38
CA LYS A 123 24.79 7.53 -17.88
C LYS A 123 25.41 6.19 -17.50
N CYS A 124 24.60 5.22 -17.11
CA CYS A 124 25.02 3.92 -16.60
C CYS A 124 24.32 2.77 -17.34
N PRO A 125 24.48 2.65 -18.67
CA PRO A 125 23.72 1.67 -19.46
C PRO A 125 24.00 0.21 -19.08
N SER A 126 25.21 -0.10 -18.58
CA SER A 126 25.55 -1.44 -18.10
C SER A 126 24.73 -1.89 -16.90
N GLU A 127 24.35 -0.98 -16.02
CA GLU A 127 23.53 -1.28 -14.85
C GLU A 127 22.07 -1.57 -15.25
N PHE A 128 21.57 -0.92 -16.29
CA PHE A 128 20.25 -1.21 -16.85
C PHE A 128 20.14 -2.68 -17.28
N PHE A 129 21.13 -3.19 -18.01
CA PHE A 129 21.14 -4.60 -18.44
C PHE A 129 21.26 -5.58 -17.28
N GLN A 130 22.01 -5.24 -16.23
CA GLN A 130 22.07 -6.06 -15.01
C GLN A 130 20.72 -6.14 -14.30
N ILE A 131 20.02 -5.02 -14.14
CA ILE A 131 18.68 -4.97 -13.53
C ILE A 131 17.68 -5.79 -14.35
N ILE A 132 17.65 -5.61 -15.67
CA ILE A 132 16.72 -6.35 -16.55
C ILE A 132 17.01 -7.86 -16.48
N ASN A 133 18.27 -8.27 -16.56
CA ASN A 133 18.62 -9.69 -16.49
C ASN A 133 18.24 -10.31 -15.14
N HIS A 134 18.38 -9.58 -14.05
CA HIS A 134 17.96 -10.06 -12.72
C HIS A 134 16.44 -10.25 -12.61
N LEU A 135 15.67 -9.33 -13.20
CA LEU A 135 14.20 -9.40 -13.20
C LEU A 135 13.64 -10.51 -14.11
N ILE A 136 14.41 -10.96 -15.12
CA ILE A 136 13.98 -12.03 -16.05
C ILE A 136 14.31 -13.42 -15.51
N THR A 137 15.30 -13.53 -14.60
CA THR A 137 15.79 -14.80 -14.06
C THR A 137 15.11 -15.25 -12.77
N GLU A 138 14.24 -14.44 -12.17
CA GLU A 138 13.34 -14.79 -11.06
C GLU A 138 11.91 -15.06 -11.56
#